data_e1b434139b67c60a2e2bd2e85aa92ffd
#
_entry.id   e1b434139b67c60a2e2bd2e85aa92ffd
#
_cell.length_a   1.000
_cell.length_b   1.000
_cell.length_c   1.000
_cell.angle_alpha   90.00
_cell.angle_beta   90.00
_cell.angle_gamma   90.00
#
_symmetry.space_group_name_H-M   'P 1'
#
loop_
_entity.id
_entity.type
_entity.pdbx_description
1 polymer ?
#
loop_
_entity_poly.entity_id
_entity_poly.type
_entity_poly.pdbx_seq_one_letter_code
_entity_poly.pdbx_strand_id
1 'polypeptide(L)'
;MGANVLIMAGGTGGHVFPALACAREFQNRGYTVHWLGTPRGIENELVPNAGLPLHLINVTGLRGKGKLSLLKAPFVLLKAVRQARNLIRELKPVCVLGFGGYVTGPGGVAAKLAGVPVIVHEQNAVAGTANRLLVPLAARVCEAFPNTFGASDKRRTTGNPVRTELFMDIAREDRKS
;
A
#
# COMPACT_ATOMS: atom_id res chain seq x y z
N MET A 1 -15.70 -3.14 -18.31
CA MET A 1 -14.54 -3.40 -17.43
C MET A 1 -14.50 -2.31 -16.37
N GLY A 2 -14.30 -2.68 -15.10
CA GLY A 2 -14.20 -1.71 -14.01
C GLY A 2 -12.94 -0.84 -14.10
N ALA A 3 -12.94 0.33 -13.46
CA ALA A 3 -11.76 1.17 -13.38
C ALA A 3 -10.65 0.46 -12.58
N ASN A 4 -9.39 0.65 -12.96
CA ASN A 4 -8.25 0.04 -12.27
C ASN A 4 -7.89 0.81 -11.00
N VAL A 5 -7.55 0.08 -9.95
CA VAL A 5 -6.96 0.57 -8.70
C VAL A 5 -5.65 -0.15 -8.47
N LEU A 6 -4.60 0.56 -8.05
CA LEU A 6 -3.32 -0.04 -7.72
C LEU A 6 -3.06 0.05 -6.22
N ILE A 7 -2.95 -1.10 -5.57
CA ILE A 7 -2.58 -1.21 -4.15
C ILE A 7 -1.08 -1.43 -4.03
N MET A 8 -0.45 -0.75 -3.10
CA MET A 8 0.98 -0.82 -2.82
C MET A 8 1.18 -1.22 -1.36
N ALA A 9 1.55 -2.44 -1.13
CA ALA A 9 1.87 -2.95 0.20
C ALA A 9 2.85 -4.11 0.11
N GLY A 10 3.74 -4.22 1.08
CA GLY A 10 4.69 -5.32 1.10
C GLY A 10 5.47 -5.44 2.40
N GLY A 11 6.18 -6.54 2.51
CA GLY A 11 7.09 -6.86 3.60
C GLY A 11 6.41 -7.62 4.74
N THR A 12 5.53 -7.01 5.50
CA THR A 12 4.94 -7.59 6.70
C THR A 12 3.42 -7.71 6.65
N GLY A 13 2.86 -8.63 7.46
CA GLY A 13 1.42 -8.83 7.58
C GLY A 13 0.65 -7.58 7.99
N GLY A 14 1.26 -6.72 8.82
CA GLY A 14 0.64 -5.47 9.26
C GLY A 14 0.26 -4.53 8.11
N HIS A 15 0.96 -4.59 6.98
CA HIS A 15 0.62 -3.83 5.78
C HIS A 15 -0.25 -4.62 4.80
N VAL A 16 0.08 -5.90 4.61
CA VAL A 16 -0.53 -6.73 3.57
C VAL A 16 -1.97 -7.13 3.89
N PHE A 17 -2.29 -7.50 5.13
CA PHE A 17 -3.65 -7.92 5.48
C PHE A 17 -4.68 -6.79 5.39
N PRO A 18 -4.46 -5.58 5.93
CA PRO A 18 -5.38 -4.46 5.74
C PRO A 18 -5.56 -4.08 4.27
N ALA A 19 -4.47 -4.14 3.50
CA ALA A 19 -4.49 -3.87 2.06
C ALA A 19 -5.32 -4.91 1.29
N LEU A 20 -5.26 -6.20 1.66
CA LEU A 20 -6.10 -7.27 1.09
C LEU A 20 -7.59 -7.07 1.44
N ALA A 21 -7.90 -6.61 2.65
CA ALA A 21 -9.27 -6.29 3.03
C ALA A 21 -9.84 -5.17 2.14
N CYS A 22 -9.07 -4.09 1.91
CA CYS A 22 -9.44 -3.04 0.98
C CYS A 22 -9.54 -3.55 -0.47
N ALA A 23 -8.64 -4.43 -0.91
CA ALA A 23 -8.68 -5.00 -2.25
C ALA A 23 -10.00 -5.73 -2.54
N ARG A 24 -10.44 -6.56 -1.60
CA ARG A 24 -11.74 -7.25 -1.68
C ARG A 24 -12.91 -6.29 -1.79
N GLU A 25 -12.91 -5.23 -0.98
CA GLU A 25 -13.97 -4.22 -1.02
C GLU A 25 -14.00 -3.48 -2.36
N PHE A 26 -12.84 -3.14 -2.94
CA PHE A 26 -12.77 -2.58 -4.28
C PHE A 26 -13.30 -3.54 -5.34
N GLN A 27 -12.95 -4.84 -5.27
CA GLN A 27 -13.49 -5.85 -6.18
C GLN A 27 -15.01 -5.98 -6.06
N ASN A 28 -15.55 -5.99 -4.83
CA ASN A 28 -16.99 -6.04 -4.59
C ASN A 28 -17.73 -4.82 -5.19
N ARG A 29 -17.05 -3.68 -5.29
CA ARG A 29 -17.57 -2.47 -5.94
C ARG A 29 -17.32 -2.42 -7.45
N GLY A 30 -16.81 -3.49 -8.04
CA GLY A 30 -16.61 -3.61 -9.49
C GLY A 30 -15.33 -2.98 -10.02
N TYR A 31 -14.35 -2.64 -9.16
CA TYR A 31 -13.03 -2.19 -9.60
C TYR A 31 -12.14 -3.39 -9.96
N THR A 32 -11.25 -3.18 -10.92
CA THR A 32 -10.15 -4.11 -11.18
C THR A 32 -8.97 -3.73 -10.30
N VAL A 33 -8.57 -4.62 -9.41
CA VAL A 33 -7.50 -4.36 -8.44
C VAL A 33 -6.20 -5.00 -8.90
N HIS A 34 -5.15 -4.21 -8.96
CA HIS A 34 -3.77 -4.62 -9.18
C HIS A 34 -2.95 -4.38 -7.92
N TRP A 35 -1.88 -5.14 -7.76
CA TRP A 35 -0.99 -5.01 -6.59
C TRP A 35 0.45 -4.76 -7.01
N LEU A 36 1.10 -3.81 -6.36
CA LEU A 36 2.52 -3.53 -6.49
C LEU A 36 3.24 -4.01 -5.23
N GLY A 37 4.16 -4.93 -5.40
CA GLY A 37 4.96 -5.55 -4.34
C GLY A 37 6.45 -5.58 -4.65
N THR A 38 7.19 -6.28 -3.80
CA THR A 38 8.62 -6.53 -3.94
C THR A 38 8.89 -8.02 -4.11
N PRO A 39 10.05 -8.44 -4.67
CA PRO A 39 10.37 -9.86 -4.81
C PRO A 39 10.53 -10.63 -3.50
N ARG A 40 10.54 -9.93 -2.37
CA ARG A 40 10.77 -10.51 -1.04
C ARG A 40 9.74 -9.97 -0.06
N GLY A 41 8.78 -10.77 0.31
CA GLY A 41 7.75 -10.44 1.28
C GLY A 41 6.59 -11.40 1.19
N ILE A 42 5.72 -11.38 2.19
CA ILE A 42 4.56 -12.27 2.27
C ILE A 42 3.53 -11.99 1.18
N GLU A 43 3.57 -10.82 0.56
CA GLU A 43 2.72 -10.45 -0.58
C GLU A 43 2.88 -11.41 -1.76
N ASN A 44 4.06 -12.03 -1.92
CA ASN A 44 4.32 -12.97 -3.03
C ASN A 44 3.49 -14.25 -2.95
N GLU A 45 3.04 -14.60 -1.76
CA GLU A 45 2.16 -15.75 -1.53
C GLU A 45 0.71 -15.30 -1.39
N LEU A 46 0.46 -14.31 -0.54
CA LEU A 46 -0.91 -13.92 -0.15
C LEU A 46 -1.69 -13.25 -1.29
N VAL A 47 -1.04 -12.45 -2.14
CA VAL A 47 -1.71 -11.70 -3.19
C VAL A 47 -2.17 -12.61 -4.33
N PRO A 48 -1.32 -13.51 -4.88
CA PRO A 48 -1.78 -14.48 -5.86
C PRO A 48 -2.84 -15.45 -5.31
N ASN A 49 -2.71 -15.89 -4.05
CA ASN A 49 -3.70 -16.75 -3.39
C ASN A 49 -5.07 -16.04 -3.23
N ALA A 50 -5.08 -14.70 -3.18
CA ALA A 50 -6.30 -13.91 -3.19
C ALA A 50 -6.85 -13.64 -4.61
N GLY A 51 -6.24 -14.21 -5.66
CA GLY A 51 -6.65 -14.03 -7.05
C GLY A 51 -6.35 -12.65 -7.62
N LEU A 52 -5.36 -11.92 -7.05
CA LEU A 52 -4.99 -10.58 -7.47
C LEU A 52 -3.70 -10.59 -8.33
N PRO A 53 -3.66 -9.84 -9.43
CA PRO A 53 -2.43 -9.67 -10.20
C PRO A 53 -1.36 -8.90 -9.40
N LEU A 54 -0.22 -9.56 -9.18
CA LEU A 54 0.94 -9.02 -8.47
C LEU A 54 2.00 -8.55 -9.45
N HIS A 55 2.37 -7.28 -9.37
CA HIS A 55 3.45 -6.66 -10.11
C HIS A 55 4.62 -6.37 -9.16
N LEU A 56 5.83 -6.67 -9.59
CA LEU A 56 7.02 -6.55 -8.74
C LEU A 56 7.95 -5.44 -9.20
N ILE A 57 8.43 -4.63 -8.25
CA ILE A 57 9.54 -3.70 -8.47
C ILE A 57 10.74 -4.05 -7.60
N ASN A 58 11.93 -3.84 -8.14
CA ASN A 58 13.18 -4.14 -7.45
C ASN A 58 13.56 -3.01 -6.50
N VAL A 59 13.02 -3.05 -5.29
CA VAL A 59 13.40 -2.17 -4.19
C VAL A 59 13.63 -2.99 -2.92
N THR A 60 14.65 -2.63 -2.18
CA THR A 60 14.98 -3.26 -0.89
C THR A 60 15.24 -2.18 0.15
N GLY A 61 15.00 -2.50 1.42
CA GLY A 61 15.34 -1.60 2.52
C GLY A 61 16.82 -1.22 2.53
N LEU A 62 17.08 0.02 2.87
CA LEU A 62 18.45 0.57 2.99
C LEU A 62 19.00 0.43 4.41
N ARG A 63 18.13 0.13 5.38
CA ARG A 63 18.48 0.06 6.80
C ARG A 63 19.44 -1.11 7.06
N GLY A 64 20.56 -0.83 7.72
CA GLY A 64 21.57 -1.85 8.08
C GLY A 64 22.52 -2.25 6.95
N LYS A 65 22.49 -1.60 5.79
CA LYS A 65 23.41 -1.85 4.68
C LYS A 65 24.64 -0.94 4.76
N GLY A 66 25.81 -1.48 4.45
CA GLY A 66 27.08 -0.74 4.48
C GLY A 66 27.15 0.49 3.57
N LYS A 67 28.16 1.34 3.76
CA LYS A 67 28.34 2.64 3.06
C LYS A 67 28.24 2.54 1.55
N LEU A 68 28.75 1.47 0.93
CA LEU A 68 28.68 1.25 -0.53
C LEU A 68 27.25 1.05 -1.03
N SER A 69 26.37 0.44 -0.23
CA SER A 69 24.95 0.29 -0.54
C SER A 69 24.20 1.61 -0.47
N LEU A 70 24.59 2.51 0.41
CA LEU A 70 24.02 3.87 0.50
C LEU A 70 24.35 4.71 -0.73
N LEU A 71 25.56 4.58 -1.28
CA LEU A 71 25.94 5.27 -2.53
C LEU A 71 25.11 4.79 -3.74
N LYS A 72 24.72 3.52 -3.77
CA LYS A 72 23.87 2.95 -4.83
C LYS A 72 22.37 3.21 -4.63
N ALA A 73 21.96 3.64 -3.44
CA ALA A 73 20.55 3.81 -3.08
C ALA A 73 19.77 4.75 -4.03
N PRO A 74 20.29 5.93 -4.46
CA PRO A 74 19.58 6.80 -5.39
C PRO A 74 19.27 6.13 -6.73
N PHE A 75 20.22 5.36 -7.25
CA PHE A 75 20.04 4.65 -8.53
C PHE A 75 19.01 3.52 -8.42
N VAL A 76 19.04 2.77 -7.30
CA VAL A 76 18.05 1.72 -7.03
C VAL A 76 16.65 2.34 -6.91
N LEU A 77 16.53 3.45 -6.19
CA LEU A 77 15.26 4.16 -6.00
C LEU A 77 14.75 4.72 -7.34
N LEU A 78 15.60 5.35 -8.13
CA LEU A 78 15.24 5.88 -9.44
C LEU A 78 14.75 4.76 -10.37
N LYS A 79 15.44 3.62 -10.38
CA LYS A 79 15.02 2.43 -11.14
C LYS A 79 13.65 1.94 -10.69
N ALA A 80 13.41 1.84 -9.38
CA ALA A 80 12.12 1.43 -8.82
C ALA A 80 11.00 2.40 -9.19
N VAL A 81 11.23 3.72 -9.11
CA VAL A 81 10.28 4.74 -9.55
C VAL A 81 9.96 4.62 -11.04
N ARG A 82 10.97 4.38 -11.90
CA ARG A 82 10.74 4.18 -13.34
C ARG A 82 9.90 2.93 -13.61
N GLN A 83 10.20 1.80 -12.94
CA GLN A 83 9.42 0.57 -13.05
C GLN A 83 7.96 0.79 -12.65
N ALA A 84 7.73 1.40 -11.49
CA ALA A 84 6.39 1.72 -11.01
C ALA A 84 5.65 2.69 -11.97
N ARG A 85 6.35 3.71 -12.51
CA ARG A 85 5.76 4.66 -13.45
C ARG A 85 5.33 4.01 -14.77
N ASN A 86 6.11 3.08 -15.28
CA ASN A 86 5.76 2.33 -16.50
C ASN A 86 4.49 1.50 -16.26
N LEU A 87 4.41 0.79 -15.15
CA LEU A 87 3.23 0.03 -14.75
C LEU A 87 1.99 0.94 -14.60
N ILE A 88 2.13 2.08 -13.93
CA ILE A 88 1.01 3.03 -13.74
C ILE A 88 0.52 3.58 -15.08
N ARG A 89 1.42 3.83 -16.03
CA ARG A 89 1.04 4.28 -17.39
C ARG A 89 0.31 3.21 -18.19
N GLU A 90 0.68 1.95 -18.01
CA GLU A 90 0.03 0.80 -18.64
C GLU A 90 -1.36 0.56 -18.03
N LEU A 91 -1.45 0.46 -16.71
CA LEU A 91 -2.69 0.18 -15.99
C LEU A 91 -3.67 1.35 -15.96
N LYS A 92 -3.17 2.60 -16.02
CA LYS A 92 -3.95 3.83 -15.91
C LYS A 92 -4.94 3.80 -14.72
N PRO A 93 -4.44 3.53 -13.49
CA PRO A 93 -5.33 3.42 -12.35
C PRO A 93 -5.95 4.77 -12.01
N VAL A 94 -7.19 4.78 -11.54
CA VAL A 94 -7.89 5.99 -11.08
C VAL A 94 -7.32 6.54 -9.78
N CYS A 95 -6.69 5.67 -8.97
CA CYS A 95 -5.92 6.04 -7.78
C CYS A 95 -4.93 4.95 -7.42
N VAL A 96 -3.95 5.30 -6.58
CA VAL A 96 -3.07 4.34 -5.93
C VAL A 96 -3.23 4.43 -4.41
N LEU A 97 -3.20 3.28 -3.73
CA LEU A 97 -3.29 3.18 -2.28
C LEU A 97 -1.99 2.62 -1.72
N GLY A 98 -1.31 3.37 -0.85
CA GLY A 98 -0.10 2.93 -0.15
C GLY A 98 -0.41 2.54 1.29
N PHE A 99 -0.10 1.31 1.65
CA PHE A 99 -0.27 0.78 3.02
C PHE A 99 1.06 0.69 3.78
N GLY A 100 2.18 0.83 3.09
CA GLY A 100 3.52 0.74 3.68
C GLY A 100 4.40 -0.32 3.03
N GLY A 101 5.59 -0.48 3.60
CA GLY A 101 6.65 -1.29 2.99
C GLY A 101 7.51 -0.48 2.01
N TYR A 102 8.60 -1.11 1.54
CA TYR A 102 9.57 -0.43 0.67
C TYR A 102 9.02 -0.04 -0.70
N VAL A 103 7.99 -0.71 -1.17
CA VAL A 103 7.34 -0.48 -2.46
C VAL A 103 6.54 0.82 -2.48
N THR A 104 5.97 1.21 -1.35
CA THR A 104 5.03 2.34 -1.26
C THR A 104 5.72 3.68 -1.57
N GLY A 105 6.96 3.88 -1.14
CA GLY A 105 7.72 5.10 -1.43
C GLY A 105 7.88 5.36 -2.93
N PRO A 106 8.61 4.51 -3.65
CA PRO A 106 8.82 4.70 -5.10
C PRO A 106 7.52 4.64 -5.91
N GLY A 107 6.56 3.78 -5.53
CA GLY A 107 5.25 3.70 -6.17
C GLY A 107 4.43 4.99 -6.02
N GLY A 108 4.40 5.58 -4.83
CA GLY A 108 3.70 6.82 -4.57
C GLY A 108 4.32 8.02 -5.30
N VAL A 109 5.65 8.10 -5.35
CA VAL A 109 6.36 9.11 -6.15
C VAL A 109 6.04 8.94 -7.64
N ALA A 110 6.07 7.71 -8.14
CA ALA A 110 5.73 7.41 -9.54
C ALA A 110 4.30 7.81 -9.89
N ALA A 111 3.34 7.54 -9.00
CA ALA A 111 1.94 7.93 -9.16
C ALA A 111 1.77 9.44 -9.22
N LYS A 112 2.42 10.18 -8.31
CA LYS A 112 2.41 11.64 -8.31
C LYS A 112 2.96 12.20 -9.61
N LEU A 113 4.10 11.66 -10.11
CA LEU A 113 4.70 12.05 -11.38
C LEU A 113 3.85 11.68 -12.62
N ALA A 114 2.96 10.72 -12.48
CA ALA A 114 1.99 10.33 -13.52
C ALA A 114 0.64 11.05 -13.40
N GLY A 115 0.47 11.96 -12.44
CA GLY A 115 -0.79 12.67 -12.20
C GLY A 115 -1.89 11.82 -11.57
N VAL A 116 -1.56 10.64 -11.05
CA VAL A 116 -2.52 9.73 -10.42
C VAL A 116 -2.64 10.06 -8.93
N PRO A 117 -3.86 10.21 -8.38
CA PRO A 117 -4.07 10.48 -6.96
C PRO A 117 -3.47 9.39 -6.07
N VAL A 118 -2.72 9.82 -5.06
CA VAL A 118 -2.12 8.94 -4.03
C VAL A 118 -2.94 9.01 -2.77
N ILE A 119 -3.36 7.86 -2.26
CA ILE A 119 -4.00 7.69 -0.96
C ILE A 119 -3.03 6.91 -0.08
N VAL A 120 -2.75 7.40 1.12
CA VAL A 120 -1.92 6.72 2.12
C VAL A 120 -2.82 6.22 3.24
N HIS A 121 -2.65 4.97 3.65
CA HIS A 121 -3.25 4.42 4.85
C HIS A 121 -2.16 3.96 5.83
N GLU A 122 -2.24 4.43 7.08
CA GLU A 122 -1.36 3.99 8.17
C GLU A 122 -2.15 3.16 9.18
N GLN A 123 -1.65 1.96 9.45
CA GLN A 123 -2.27 0.97 10.33
C GLN A 123 -1.80 1.08 11.78
N ASN A 124 -0.68 1.74 12.01
CA ASN A 124 -0.02 1.83 13.31
C ASN A 124 -0.21 3.22 13.94
N ALA A 125 -0.15 3.29 15.26
CA ALA A 125 -0.17 4.56 16.00
C ALA A 125 1.09 5.41 15.71
N VAL A 126 2.19 4.76 15.28
CA VAL A 126 3.41 5.44 14.85
C VAL A 126 3.62 5.19 13.36
N ALA A 127 3.58 6.27 12.59
CA ALA A 127 3.68 6.16 11.14
C ALA A 127 5.03 5.62 10.67
N GLY A 128 4.98 4.69 9.71
CA GLY A 128 6.14 4.19 9.01
C GLY A 128 6.83 5.25 8.15
N THR A 129 8.15 5.13 7.97
CA THR A 129 8.96 6.12 7.22
C THR A 129 8.44 6.34 5.79
N ALA A 130 8.09 5.26 5.07
CA ALA A 130 7.57 5.36 3.71
C ALA A 130 6.27 6.18 3.66
N ASN A 131 5.33 5.90 4.55
CA ASN A 131 4.07 6.62 4.64
C ASN A 131 4.29 8.10 5.00
N ARG A 132 5.17 8.40 5.99
CA ARG A 132 5.52 9.78 6.35
C ARG A 132 6.04 10.59 5.16
N LEU A 133 6.93 10.00 4.36
CA LEU A 133 7.50 10.66 3.19
C LEU A 133 6.46 10.91 2.07
N LEU A 134 5.40 10.12 2.02
CA LEU A 134 4.34 10.27 1.02
C LEU A 134 3.22 11.24 1.44
N VAL A 135 3.03 11.54 2.71
CA VAL A 135 1.98 12.45 3.17
C VAL A 135 1.92 13.78 2.41
N PRO A 136 3.05 14.48 2.13
CA PRO A 136 3.02 15.73 1.36
C PRO A 136 2.51 15.55 -0.08
N LEU A 137 2.72 14.38 -0.67
CA LEU A 137 2.33 14.03 -2.04
C LEU A 137 0.91 13.46 -2.12
N ALA A 138 0.35 13.02 -1.00
CA ALA A 138 -0.94 12.35 -0.94
C ALA A 138 -2.11 13.31 -1.19
N ALA A 139 -3.09 12.83 -1.94
CA ALA A 139 -4.40 13.49 -2.09
C ALA A 139 -5.28 13.27 -0.85
N ARG A 140 -5.14 12.11 -0.21
CA ARG A 140 -5.82 11.75 1.05
C ARG A 140 -4.90 10.92 1.93
N VAL A 141 -5.05 11.06 3.23
CA VAL A 141 -4.35 10.30 4.26
C VAL A 141 -5.37 9.69 5.20
N CYS A 142 -5.40 8.37 5.24
CA CYS A 142 -6.23 7.59 6.16
C CYS A 142 -5.34 7.07 7.29
N GLU A 143 -5.85 7.10 8.50
CA GLU A 143 -5.13 6.61 9.67
C GLU A 143 -6.03 5.73 10.53
N ALA A 144 -5.47 4.64 11.06
CA ALA A 144 -6.20 3.75 11.97
C ALA A 144 -6.37 4.38 13.34
N PHE A 145 -5.39 5.14 13.80
CA PHE A 145 -5.37 5.81 15.10
C PHE A 145 -5.33 7.32 14.92
N PRO A 146 -6.12 8.08 15.71
CA PRO A 146 -6.11 9.53 15.64
C PRO A 146 -4.72 10.12 15.89
N ASN A 147 -4.41 11.20 15.18
CA ASN A 147 -3.16 11.98 15.35
C ASN A 147 -1.85 11.27 14.97
N THR A 148 -1.90 10.17 14.22
CA THR A 148 -0.69 9.51 13.70
C THR A 148 0.17 10.44 12.83
N PHE A 149 -0.46 11.35 12.05
CA PHE A 149 0.21 12.30 11.16
C PHE A 149 -0.08 13.76 11.53
N GLY A 150 -0.36 14.20 12.63
CA GLY A 150 -0.67 15.62 12.90
C GLY A 150 -1.88 16.18 12.11
N ALA A 151 -2.34 17.38 12.38
CA ALA A 151 -3.55 17.95 11.80
C ALA A 151 -3.40 18.27 10.30
N SER A 152 -4.40 17.92 9.48
CA SER A 152 -4.48 18.26 8.05
C SER A 152 -5.90 18.00 7.51
N ASP A 153 -6.38 18.84 6.60
CA ASP A 153 -7.68 18.67 5.92
C ASP A 153 -7.73 17.43 5.02
N LYS A 154 -6.57 16.90 4.62
CA LYS A 154 -6.46 15.67 3.83
C LYS A 154 -6.61 14.41 4.66
N ARG A 155 -6.54 14.51 5.98
CA ARG A 155 -6.54 13.40 6.92
C ARG A 155 -7.94 12.97 7.32
N ARG A 156 -8.11 11.65 7.46
CA ARG A 156 -9.30 11.03 8.02
C ARG A 156 -8.90 9.85 8.90
N THR A 157 -9.45 9.78 10.09
CA THR A 157 -9.36 8.59 10.94
C THR A 157 -10.42 7.60 10.47
N THR A 158 -10.00 6.48 9.90
CA THR A 158 -10.88 5.48 9.26
C THR A 158 -10.92 4.16 10.02
N GLY A 159 -10.08 4.00 11.04
CA GLY A 159 -9.82 2.70 11.63
C GLY A 159 -8.94 1.83 10.73
N ASN A 160 -8.70 0.60 11.16
CA ASN A 160 -7.91 -0.37 10.42
C ASN A 160 -8.84 -1.29 9.63
N PRO A 161 -8.67 -1.43 8.31
CA PRO A 161 -9.43 -2.39 7.51
C PRO A 161 -9.19 -3.82 8.01
N VAL A 162 -10.27 -4.52 8.33
CA VAL A 162 -10.23 -5.92 8.79
C VAL A 162 -11.10 -6.79 7.90
N ARG A 163 -10.83 -8.08 7.90
CA ARG A 163 -11.63 -9.04 7.14
C ARG A 163 -13.02 -9.14 7.76
N THR A 164 -14.05 -9.06 6.93
CA THR A 164 -15.45 -9.20 7.36
C THR A 164 -15.72 -10.55 8.06
N GLU A 165 -14.99 -11.59 7.67
CA GLU A 165 -15.10 -12.93 8.25
C GLU A 165 -14.77 -12.94 9.76
N LEU A 166 -13.81 -12.11 10.20
CA LEU A 166 -13.46 -11.98 11.63
C LEU A 166 -14.63 -11.45 12.49
N PHE A 167 -15.45 -10.56 11.95
CA PHE A 167 -16.65 -10.07 12.65
C PHE A 167 -17.74 -11.14 12.72
N MET A 168 -17.86 -11.99 11.69
CA MET A 168 -18.85 -13.06 11.67
C MET A 168 -18.52 -14.17 12.67
N ASP A 169 -17.23 -14.46 12.88
CA ASP A 169 -16.79 -15.48 13.85
C ASP A 169 -17.00 -14.98 15.29
N ILE A 170 -16.65 -13.72 15.61
CA ILE A 170 -16.93 -13.12 16.92
C ILE A 170 -18.43 -13.12 17.22
N ALA A 171 -19.27 -12.71 16.26
CA ALA A 171 -20.72 -12.67 16.42
C ALA A 171 -21.34 -14.08 16.52
N ARG A 172 -20.64 -15.15 16.13
CA ARG A 172 -21.07 -16.54 16.33
C ARG A 172 -20.68 -17.07 17.70
N GLU A 173 -19.54 -16.66 18.23
CA GLU A 173 -19.09 -17.02 19.59
C GLU A 173 -19.95 -16.38 20.66
N ASP A 174 -20.30 -15.08 20.52
CA ASP A 174 -21.19 -14.37 21.42
C ASP A 174 -22.63 -14.93 21.47
N ARG A 175 -23.05 -15.68 20.44
CA ARG A 175 -24.37 -16.36 20.44
C ARG A 175 -24.36 -17.75 21.07
N LYS A 176 -23.18 -18.26 21.45
CA LYS A 176 -23.01 -19.58 22.08
C LYS A 176 -22.71 -19.50 23.57
N SER A 177 -22.50 -18.29 24.09
CA SER A 177 -22.36 -17.99 25.52
C SER A 177 -23.68 -17.46 26.08
#